data_1e343c8b194018bc1f874407c69821a8
#
_entry.id   1e343c8b194018bc1f874407c69821a8
#
_cell.length_a   1.000
_cell.length_b   1.000
_cell.length_c   1.000
_cell.angle_alpha   90.00
_cell.angle_beta   90.00
_cell.angle_gamma   90.00
#
_symmetry.space_group_name_H-M   'P 1'
#
loop_
_entity.id
_entity.type
_entity.pdbx_description
1 polymer ?
#
loop_
_entity_poly.entity_id
_entity_poly.type
_entity_poly.pdbx_seq_one_letter_code
_entity_poly.pdbx_strand_id
1 'polypeptide(L)'
;MTTTNGRPDCAVLLFGGHRAPRGLAHLPALTVQEATQVDAVTNCRRIVVVGADKDLATVLTRLMKTEKLAVEVAFVPRRRTAATRAHGLPAGRRAVRAALTHDATRVPLIRDDSGRVLVGAGLWVGETELE
;
A
#
# COMPACT_ATOMS: atom_id res chain seq x y z
N MET A 1 4.84 -12.02 -16.25
CA MET A 1 3.77 -11.46 -15.50
C MET A 1 2.41 -11.82 -16.07
N THR A 2 1.47 -12.11 -15.20
CA THR A 2 0.16 -12.53 -15.63
C THR A 2 -0.79 -11.35 -15.71
N THR A 3 -1.67 -11.35 -16.69
CA THR A 3 -2.73 -10.35 -16.76
C THR A 3 -4.08 -11.07 -16.80
N THR A 4 -5.11 -10.37 -16.36
CA THR A 4 -6.46 -10.85 -16.40
C THR A 4 -7.31 -9.78 -17.05
N ASN A 5 -7.99 -10.11 -18.16
CA ASN A 5 -8.80 -9.15 -18.90
C ASN A 5 -8.00 -7.91 -19.30
N GLY A 6 -6.74 -8.10 -19.67
CA GLY A 6 -5.89 -7.00 -20.07
C GLY A 6 -5.32 -6.18 -18.93
N ARG A 7 -5.54 -6.58 -17.68
CA ARG A 7 -5.06 -5.86 -16.50
C ARG A 7 -3.93 -6.64 -15.84
N PRO A 8 -2.89 -5.96 -15.35
CA PRO A 8 -1.86 -6.66 -14.60
C PRO A 8 -2.42 -7.09 -13.24
N ASP A 9 -1.91 -8.22 -12.71
CA ASP A 9 -2.29 -8.65 -11.37
C ASP A 9 -1.75 -7.72 -10.30
N CYS A 10 -0.54 -7.23 -10.48
CA CYS A 10 0.13 -6.38 -9.51
C CYS A 10 0.74 -5.19 -10.20
N ALA A 11 0.73 -4.06 -9.55
CA ALA A 11 1.44 -2.88 -9.96
C ALA A 11 2.20 -2.31 -8.77
N VAL A 12 3.37 -1.73 -9.01
CA VAL A 12 4.22 -1.20 -7.98
C VAL A 12 4.17 0.32 -8.04
N LEU A 13 3.93 0.95 -6.90
CA LEU A 13 3.98 2.40 -6.78
C LEU A 13 5.25 2.78 -6.03
N LEU A 14 6.07 3.61 -6.66
CA LEU A 14 7.36 4.03 -6.11
C LEU A 14 7.26 5.47 -5.63
N PHE A 15 7.58 5.70 -4.38
CA PHE A 15 7.52 7.02 -3.76
C PHE A 15 8.91 7.46 -3.33
N GLY A 16 9.10 8.79 -3.23
CA GLY A 16 10.30 9.34 -2.63
C GLY A 16 11.59 9.05 -3.38
N GLY A 17 11.52 8.87 -4.68
CA GLY A 17 12.71 8.59 -5.46
C GLY A 17 13.24 7.17 -5.34
N HIS A 18 12.49 6.29 -4.68
CA HIS A 18 12.91 4.90 -4.55
C HIS A 18 12.84 4.19 -5.88
N ARG A 19 13.74 3.23 -6.06
CA ARG A 19 13.69 2.31 -7.19
C ARG A 19 12.92 1.07 -6.78
N ALA A 20 12.42 0.33 -7.75
CA ALA A 20 11.78 -0.93 -7.46
C ALA A 20 12.81 -1.89 -6.86
N PRO A 21 12.49 -2.51 -5.71
CA PRO A 21 13.36 -3.56 -5.17
C PRO A 21 13.56 -4.66 -6.20
N ARG A 22 14.68 -5.35 -6.07
CA ARG A 22 15.06 -6.37 -7.05
C ARG A 22 13.95 -7.40 -7.29
N GLY A 23 13.32 -7.85 -6.24
CA GLY A 23 12.27 -8.85 -6.35
C GLY A 23 10.99 -8.34 -7.00
N LEU A 24 10.85 -7.04 -7.17
CA LEU A 24 9.66 -6.43 -7.79
C LEU A 24 9.95 -5.85 -9.16
N ALA A 25 11.19 -5.98 -9.65
CA ALA A 25 11.61 -5.30 -10.88
C ALA A 25 10.88 -5.82 -12.12
N HIS A 26 10.31 -7.01 -12.05
CA HIS A 26 9.59 -7.60 -13.17
C HIS A 26 8.14 -7.11 -13.30
N LEU A 27 7.67 -6.32 -12.32
CA LEU A 27 6.29 -5.85 -12.31
C LEU A 27 6.19 -4.44 -12.88
N PRO A 28 5.03 -4.08 -13.44
CA PRO A 28 4.82 -2.70 -13.86
C PRO A 28 4.99 -1.76 -12.68
N ALA A 29 5.70 -0.68 -12.87
CA ALA A 29 5.97 0.27 -11.80
C ALA A 29 5.64 1.68 -12.26
N LEU A 30 5.11 2.47 -11.34
CA LEU A 30 4.77 3.87 -11.57
C LEU A 30 5.41 4.69 -10.47
N THR A 31 6.18 5.71 -10.84
CA THR A 31 6.70 6.67 -9.87
C THR A 31 5.61 7.67 -9.55
N VAL A 32 5.29 7.80 -8.26
CA VAL A 32 4.16 8.61 -7.81
C VAL A 32 4.67 9.91 -7.23
N GLN A 33 4.13 11.01 -7.75
CA GLN A 33 4.41 12.35 -7.23
C GLN A 33 3.16 13.02 -6.69
N GLU A 34 1.99 12.57 -7.14
CA GLU A 34 0.71 13.10 -6.68
C GLU A 34 -0.25 11.95 -6.39
N ALA A 35 -1.10 12.14 -5.39
CA ALA A 35 -2.03 11.11 -4.97
C ALA A 35 -2.94 10.63 -6.10
N THR A 36 -3.33 11.53 -7.00
CA THR A 36 -4.23 11.16 -8.09
C THR A 36 -3.63 10.14 -9.04
N GLN A 37 -2.31 10.00 -9.06
CA GLN A 37 -1.66 9.00 -9.92
C GLN A 37 -1.98 7.57 -9.48
N VAL A 38 -2.40 7.38 -8.25
CA VAL A 38 -2.82 6.06 -7.76
C VAL A 38 -3.98 5.53 -8.59
N ASP A 39 -4.82 6.43 -9.11
CA ASP A 39 -6.00 6.01 -9.88
C ASP A 39 -5.64 5.21 -11.11
N ALA A 40 -4.41 5.37 -11.63
CA ALA A 40 -3.98 4.67 -12.83
C ALA A 40 -3.85 3.16 -12.62
N VAL A 41 -3.75 2.70 -11.38
CA VAL A 41 -3.51 1.29 -11.08
C VAL A 41 -4.61 0.65 -10.25
N THR A 42 -5.73 1.32 -10.06
CA THR A 42 -6.80 0.78 -9.20
C THR A 42 -7.53 -0.40 -9.83
N ASN A 43 -7.29 -0.68 -11.10
CA ASN A 43 -7.86 -1.86 -11.74
C ASN A 43 -6.98 -3.10 -11.60
N CYS A 44 -5.85 -3.00 -10.92
CA CYS A 44 -5.03 -4.16 -10.59
C CYS A 44 -5.63 -4.88 -9.39
N ARG A 45 -5.33 -6.16 -9.25
CA ARG A 45 -5.75 -6.90 -8.08
C ARG A 45 -5.01 -6.41 -6.84
N ARG A 46 -3.73 -6.10 -6.96
CA ARG A 46 -2.88 -5.71 -5.84
C ARG A 46 -1.98 -4.54 -6.24
N ILE A 47 -1.86 -3.59 -5.34
CA ILE A 47 -0.95 -2.47 -5.46
C ILE A 47 0.15 -2.67 -4.41
N VAL A 48 1.41 -2.59 -4.84
CA VAL A 48 2.55 -2.69 -3.94
C VAL A 48 3.12 -1.30 -3.72
N VAL A 49 3.11 -0.83 -2.49
CA VAL A 49 3.58 0.52 -2.15
C VAL A 49 5.00 0.43 -1.63
N VAL A 50 5.94 1.03 -2.36
CA VAL A 50 7.35 1.12 -1.96
C VAL A 50 7.60 2.53 -1.48
N GLY A 51 7.80 2.70 -0.18
CA GLY A 51 7.97 4.03 0.38
C GLY A 51 7.86 4.02 1.89
N ALA A 52 7.42 5.15 2.43
CA ALA A 52 7.31 5.38 3.87
C ALA A 52 5.85 5.29 4.30
N ASP A 53 5.63 5.40 5.62
CA ASP A 53 4.28 5.36 6.18
C ASP A 53 3.37 6.42 5.57
N LYS A 54 3.90 7.63 5.32
CA LYS A 54 3.11 8.68 4.72
C LYS A 54 2.62 8.32 3.32
N ASP A 55 3.42 7.53 2.62
CA ASP A 55 3.08 7.11 1.26
C ASP A 55 1.99 6.04 1.29
N LEU A 56 2.09 5.12 2.24
CA LEU A 56 1.01 4.16 2.45
C LEU A 56 -0.29 4.87 2.80
N ALA A 57 -0.21 5.86 3.69
CA ALA A 57 -1.39 6.64 4.06
C ALA A 57 -1.98 7.36 2.85
N THR A 58 -1.14 7.89 1.98
CA THR A 58 -1.59 8.55 0.76
C THR A 58 -2.37 7.60 -0.14
N VAL A 59 -1.84 6.40 -0.34
CA VAL A 59 -2.51 5.40 -1.19
C VAL A 59 -3.85 4.99 -0.58
N LEU A 60 -3.86 4.66 0.70
CA LEU A 60 -5.09 4.21 1.34
C LEU A 60 -6.15 5.31 1.38
N THR A 61 -5.73 6.56 1.63
CA THR A 61 -6.65 7.68 1.61
C THR A 61 -7.25 7.85 0.23
N ARG A 62 -6.43 7.74 -0.81
CA ARG A 62 -6.93 7.88 -2.17
C ARG A 62 -7.89 6.77 -2.54
N LEU A 63 -7.57 5.52 -2.18
CA LEU A 63 -8.45 4.39 -2.45
C LEU A 63 -9.79 4.56 -1.72
N MET A 64 -9.75 5.05 -0.50
CA MET A 64 -10.97 5.30 0.24
C MET A 64 -11.83 6.37 -0.41
N LYS A 65 -11.21 7.48 -0.83
CA LYS A 65 -11.94 8.58 -1.44
C LYS A 65 -12.54 8.21 -2.79
N THR A 66 -11.91 7.31 -3.51
CA THR A 66 -12.40 6.89 -4.82
C THR A 66 -13.21 5.60 -4.74
N GLU A 67 -13.46 5.10 -3.53
CA GLU A 67 -14.24 3.88 -3.30
C GLU A 67 -13.64 2.67 -3.98
N LYS A 68 -12.30 2.52 -3.86
CA LYS A 68 -11.56 1.42 -4.46
C LYS A 68 -10.87 0.57 -3.40
N LEU A 69 -11.44 0.46 -2.21
CA LEU A 69 -10.81 -0.29 -1.12
C LEU A 69 -10.84 -1.81 -1.30
N ALA A 70 -11.48 -2.29 -2.37
CA ALA A 70 -11.40 -3.72 -2.69
C ALA A 70 -10.04 -4.11 -3.27
N VAL A 71 -9.24 -3.15 -3.71
CA VAL A 71 -7.89 -3.42 -4.21
C VAL A 71 -7.01 -3.82 -3.03
N GLU A 72 -6.24 -4.89 -3.20
CA GLU A 72 -5.29 -5.30 -2.17
C GLU A 72 -4.09 -4.36 -2.16
N VAL A 73 -3.57 -4.09 -0.98
CA VAL A 73 -2.41 -3.21 -0.83
C VAL A 73 -1.34 -3.94 -0.04
N ALA A 74 -0.14 -3.99 -0.59
CA ALA A 74 1.03 -4.51 0.09
C ALA A 74 2.00 -3.36 0.33
N PHE A 75 2.62 -3.32 1.51
CA PHE A 75 3.51 -2.25 1.90
C PHE A 75 4.94 -2.77 1.98
N VAL A 76 5.84 -2.11 1.26
CA VAL A 76 7.26 -2.51 1.21
C VAL A 76 8.12 -1.33 1.61
N PRO A 77 8.27 -1.08 2.92
CA PRO A 77 9.22 -0.08 3.40
C PRO A 77 10.60 -0.71 3.48
N ARG A 78 11.65 0.11 3.42
CA ARG A 78 13.02 -0.39 3.52
C ARG A 78 13.33 -0.89 4.92
N ARG A 79 12.78 -0.25 5.94
CA ARG A 79 13.03 -0.55 7.34
C ARG A 79 11.71 -0.61 8.08
N ARG A 80 11.77 -1.12 9.29
CA ARG A 80 10.60 -1.15 10.15
C ARG A 80 10.15 0.28 10.46
N THR A 81 8.84 0.47 10.45
CA THR A 81 8.23 1.78 10.65
C THR A 81 7.14 1.66 11.70
N ALA A 82 6.53 2.78 12.07
CA ALA A 82 5.39 2.75 12.97
C ALA A 82 4.26 1.89 12.40
N ALA A 83 4.01 2.02 11.11
CA ALA A 83 2.95 1.22 10.48
C ALA A 83 3.25 -0.26 10.50
N THR A 84 4.51 -0.67 10.22
CA THR A 84 4.82 -2.10 10.25
C THR A 84 4.69 -2.66 11.65
N ARG A 85 5.04 -1.88 12.68
CA ARG A 85 4.88 -2.34 14.05
C ARG A 85 3.41 -2.43 14.44
N ALA A 86 2.63 -1.44 14.06
CA ALA A 86 1.21 -1.42 14.43
C ALA A 86 0.43 -2.56 13.80
N HIS A 87 0.80 -2.95 12.57
CA HIS A 87 0.07 -3.96 11.83
C HIS A 87 0.77 -5.30 11.76
N GLY A 88 1.92 -5.46 12.43
CA GLY A 88 2.66 -6.71 12.39
C GLY A 88 3.21 -7.03 11.01
N LEU A 89 3.61 -6.01 10.25
CA LEU A 89 4.07 -6.20 8.88
C LEU A 89 5.59 -6.31 8.81
N PRO A 90 6.09 -7.01 7.78
CA PRO A 90 7.53 -7.08 7.55
C PRO A 90 8.04 -5.83 6.85
N ALA A 91 9.37 -5.72 6.77
CA ALA A 91 10.05 -4.65 6.06
C ALA A 91 11.16 -5.26 5.21
N GLY A 92 11.68 -4.48 4.26
CA GLY A 92 12.80 -4.90 3.43
C GLY A 92 12.49 -6.11 2.58
N ARG A 93 13.42 -7.05 2.50
CA ARG A 93 13.25 -8.25 1.67
C ARG A 93 12.06 -9.09 2.05
N ARG A 94 11.76 -9.16 3.33
CA ARG A 94 10.61 -9.94 3.80
C ARG A 94 9.32 -9.31 3.31
N ALA A 95 9.27 -7.98 3.26
CA ALA A 95 8.09 -7.28 2.75
C ALA A 95 7.92 -7.55 1.26
N VAL A 96 9.01 -7.59 0.50
CA VAL A 96 8.95 -7.91 -0.93
C VAL A 96 8.36 -9.30 -1.12
N ARG A 97 8.85 -10.27 -0.37
CA ARG A 97 8.35 -11.64 -0.48
C ARG A 97 6.87 -11.71 -0.11
N ALA A 98 6.49 -11.04 0.97
CA ALA A 98 5.10 -11.04 1.40
C ALA A 98 4.19 -10.40 0.35
N ALA A 99 4.66 -9.32 -0.28
CA ALA A 99 3.88 -8.64 -1.31
C ALA A 99 3.58 -9.57 -2.49
N LEU A 100 4.49 -10.47 -2.79
CA LEU A 100 4.34 -11.37 -3.93
C LEU A 100 3.57 -12.64 -3.60
N THR A 101 3.60 -13.11 -2.35
CA THR A 101 3.15 -14.46 -2.03
C THR A 101 2.04 -14.54 -0.99
N HIS A 102 1.90 -13.53 -0.12
CA HIS A 102 0.95 -13.62 0.98
C HIS A 102 -0.44 -13.20 0.54
N ASP A 103 -1.44 -13.83 1.13
CA ASP A 103 -2.82 -13.42 0.92
C ASP A 103 -3.08 -12.13 1.68
N ALA A 104 -3.97 -11.31 1.13
CA ALA A 104 -4.36 -10.08 1.79
C ALA A 104 -5.28 -10.39 2.98
N THR A 105 -5.15 -9.59 4.03
CA THR A 105 -5.99 -9.68 5.21
C THR A 105 -6.74 -8.38 5.35
N ARG A 106 -8.01 -8.45 5.67
CA ARG A 106 -8.80 -7.25 5.91
C ARG A 106 -8.37 -6.62 7.23
N VAL A 107 -8.19 -5.30 7.19
CA VAL A 107 -7.90 -4.54 8.40
C VAL A 107 -8.80 -3.32 8.41
N PRO A 108 -9.24 -2.87 9.60
CA PRO A 108 -10.04 -1.65 9.66
C PRO A 108 -9.17 -0.45 9.35
N LEU A 109 -9.75 0.54 8.70
CA LEU A 109 -9.07 1.80 8.43
C LEU A 109 -9.60 2.84 9.38
N ILE A 110 -8.69 3.63 9.92
CA ILE A 110 -9.01 4.74 10.80
C ILE A 110 -8.56 6.02 10.10
N ARG A 111 -9.40 7.02 10.09
CA ARG A 111 -9.06 8.29 9.46
C ARG A 111 -9.20 9.42 10.46
N ASP A 112 -8.46 10.49 10.22
CA ASP A 112 -8.54 11.67 11.07
C ASP A 112 -9.67 12.58 10.61
N ASP A 113 -9.79 13.74 11.25
CA ASP A 113 -10.87 14.69 10.95
C ASP A 113 -10.78 15.24 9.54
N SER A 114 -9.60 15.24 8.93
CA SER A 114 -9.43 15.72 7.56
C SER A 114 -9.74 14.64 6.52
N GLY A 115 -10.05 13.42 6.97
CA GLY A 115 -10.33 12.30 6.07
C GLY A 115 -9.10 11.53 5.65
N ARG A 116 -7.94 11.81 6.23
CA ARG A 116 -6.71 11.11 5.89
C ARG A 116 -6.60 9.83 6.71
N VAL A 117 -6.24 8.73 6.05
CA VAL A 117 -6.06 7.45 6.72
C VAL A 117 -4.81 7.48 7.59
N LEU A 118 -4.95 7.00 8.80
CA LEU A 118 -3.84 6.88 9.75
C LEU A 118 -3.27 5.47 9.68
N VAL A 119 -1.95 5.36 9.62
CA VAL A 119 -1.29 4.06 9.48
C VAL A 119 -0.28 3.79 10.59
N GLY A 120 0.05 4.77 11.40
CA GLY A 120 1.06 4.61 12.45
C GLY A 120 0.51 4.05 13.74
N ALA A 121 1.39 3.92 14.72
CA ALA A 121 1.05 3.29 15.99
C ALA A 121 -0.06 4.00 16.76
N GLY A 122 -0.15 5.29 16.62
CA GLY A 122 -1.17 6.05 17.34
C GLY A 122 -2.59 5.70 16.97
N LEU A 123 -2.79 5.02 15.86
CA LEU A 123 -4.12 4.61 15.43
C LEU A 123 -4.83 3.73 16.42
N TRP A 124 -4.08 3.01 17.17
CA TRP A 124 -4.65 1.91 17.96
C TRP A 124 -4.93 2.29 19.37
N VAL A 125 -4.85 3.54 19.63
CA VAL A 125 -5.24 4.00 20.94
C VAL A 125 -6.73 3.92 21.02
N GLY A 126 -7.31 3.26 21.46
CA GLY A 126 -8.69 3.19 21.49
C GLY A 126 -9.28 2.33 20.55
N GLU A 127 -9.81 2.07 20.20
CA GLU A 127 -10.29 1.34 19.46
C GLU A 127 -10.96 1.42 18.51
N THR A 128 -11.23 1.61 18.00
CA THR A 128 -11.84 1.73 17.31
C THR A 128 -12.25 1.51 16.17
N GLU A 129 -12.80 1.43 15.72
CA GLU A 129 -13.28 1.15 14.80
C GLU A 129 -13.46 1.66 13.79
N LEU A 130 -13.56 1.69 13.16
CA LEU A 130 -13.64 2.15 12.21
C LEU A 130 -14.48 2.33 11.37
N GLU A 131 -14.63 2.55 10.90
CA GLU A 131 -15.52 2.63 10.18
C GLU A 131 -15.39 2.90 9.14
#